data_6fe6a68efff37f84e3b73c16891e0fc5
#
_entry.id   6fe6a68efff37f84e3b73c16891e0fc5
#
_cell.length_a   1.000
_cell.length_b   1.000
_cell.length_c   1.000
_cell.angle_alpha   90.00
_cell.angle_beta   90.00
_cell.angle_gamma   90.00
#
_symmetry.space_group_name_H-M   'P 1'
#
loop_
_entity.id
_entity.type
_entity.pdbx_description
1 polymer ?
#
loop_
_entity_poly.entity_id
_entity_poly.type
_entity_poly.pdbx_seq_one_letter_code
_entity_poly.pdbx_strand_id
1 'polypeptide(L)'
;MKTADPFSLPRRRFVQGLALGATGLGLGLTPGQLLARQGHTGAPTLSGDTFHLTLGGADVNITGKTRPATTINGIVPGPTLRWREGDTVTLKVTNMLPETSSIHWHGLLLPFEMDGVPGLSFDGIKPGETFTYRFPVKQSGTYWYHSHSGFQEQTGLYGSIIIDPKTPEPHAVDRDQVIVLSDWSDEDPKHIFATLKKLSHYYNFNERTVFDTLRDFRHKGVIQTLKDRHMWNTMRMSDRDLADVTGYTYTYLMNGQSPNGNWTCQFNPGERLRLRFINASAMTFFDIRIPGLDMTVIEMDGQPVKPVPFHEVRLGVAETLDVIVEPKADQAYTLFAQSIDRSGFARGTLTPNPAMSAPVPEMDPPPLLGHTEMGMGAMQHGDGHEGMDHGQMNHNMAGMKHSDHGNAVPFAVDPNNPDLPPRNNATDHAATEYGPGVDMRTMAPGEMLADPGIGLRDRDWKVLTYADLETAGGPPDSLHPEREIVLHLTGNMSRYMWSFNGIPFADAVPLELYHNERVRITLVNDTMMTHPIHLHGLWSDLEVGDGKLLRKHTVTVKPGEKLSYLVRADTLGRWAYHCHLLYHMDAGMFREVRVVEAPADGSHAHHGAHGEDA
;
A
#
# COMPACT_ATOMS: atom_id res chain seq x y z
N MET A 1 -47.28 26.77 -28.06
CA MET A 1 -46.39 25.70 -27.59
C MET A 1 -45.69 26.20 -26.33
N LYS A 2 -46.11 25.76 -25.17
CA LYS A 2 -45.50 26.13 -23.88
C LYS A 2 -44.46 25.04 -23.56
N THR A 3 -43.23 25.43 -23.44
CA THR A 3 -42.11 24.58 -23.02
C THR A 3 -42.28 24.22 -21.55
N ALA A 4 -42.37 22.95 -21.22
CA ALA A 4 -42.45 22.45 -19.87
C ALA A 4 -41.06 22.47 -19.21
N ASP A 5 -41.01 22.98 -17.98
CA ASP A 5 -39.82 23.02 -17.12
C ASP A 5 -39.51 21.59 -16.60
N PRO A 6 -38.31 21.03 -16.81
CA PRO A 6 -37.99 19.64 -16.47
C PRO A 6 -37.74 19.39 -14.97
N PHE A 7 -37.83 20.39 -14.09
CA PHE A 7 -37.47 20.26 -12.66
C PHE A 7 -38.65 20.34 -11.66
N SER A 8 -39.91 20.37 -12.11
CA SER A 8 -41.05 20.36 -11.19
C SER A 8 -41.57 18.95 -10.97
N LEU A 9 -41.16 18.32 -9.87
CA LEU A 9 -41.77 17.07 -9.38
C LEU A 9 -43.19 17.37 -8.86
N PRO A 10 -44.25 16.66 -9.31
CA PRO A 10 -45.61 16.84 -8.80
C PRO A 10 -45.68 16.48 -7.31
N ARG A 11 -46.34 17.35 -6.53
CA ARG A 11 -46.58 17.16 -5.07
C ARG A 11 -47.09 15.75 -4.69
N ARG A 12 -47.78 15.09 -5.60
CA ARG A 12 -48.31 13.72 -5.43
C ARG A 12 -47.19 12.65 -5.30
N ARG A 13 -46.05 12.84 -5.97
CA ARG A 13 -44.89 11.91 -5.85
C ARG A 13 -44.10 12.12 -4.57
N PHE A 14 -44.07 13.34 -4.05
CA PHE A 14 -43.43 13.64 -2.77
C PHE A 14 -44.20 13.00 -1.58
N VAL A 15 -45.54 13.07 -1.62
CA VAL A 15 -46.39 12.44 -0.59
C VAL A 15 -46.37 10.91 -0.69
N GLN A 16 -46.28 10.34 -1.89
CA GLN A 16 -46.11 8.91 -2.09
C GLN A 16 -44.75 8.39 -1.62
N GLY A 17 -43.68 9.19 -1.72
CA GLY A 17 -42.37 8.87 -1.16
C GLY A 17 -42.37 8.84 0.37
N LEU A 18 -43.10 9.76 1.02
CA LEU A 18 -43.28 9.77 2.48
C LEU A 18 -44.15 8.61 3.01
N ALA A 19 -45.15 8.21 2.26
CA ALA A 19 -46.01 7.06 2.63
C ALA A 19 -45.28 5.71 2.48
N LEU A 20 -44.36 5.59 1.49
CA LEU A 20 -43.50 4.39 1.33
C LEU A 20 -42.41 4.31 2.41
N GLY A 21 -41.94 5.46 2.94
CA GLY A 21 -41.02 5.49 4.06
C GLY A 21 -41.63 5.01 5.39
N ALA A 22 -42.92 5.31 5.60
CA ALA A 22 -43.62 4.88 6.82
C ALA A 22 -44.02 3.39 6.81
N THR A 23 -44.24 2.79 5.62
CA THR A 23 -44.54 1.36 5.47
C THR A 23 -43.28 0.48 5.51
N GLY A 24 -42.07 1.03 5.27
CA GLY A 24 -40.79 0.31 5.38
C GLY A 24 -40.44 -0.10 6.81
N LEU A 25 -40.89 0.64 7.81
CA LEU A 25 -40.70 0.32 9.22
C LEU A 25 -41.54 -0.89 9.71
N GLY A 26 -42.58 -1.30 8.95
CA GLY A 26 -43.40 -2.48 9.23
C GLY A 26 -42.97 -3.76 8.53
N LEU A 27 -41.96 -3.73 7.65
CA LEU A 27 -41.55 -4.84 6.78
C LEU A 27 -40.25 -5.52 7.18
N GLY A 28 -39.86 -5.48 8.44
CA GLY A 28 -38.77 -6.31 8.96
C GLY A 28 -37.38 -6.06 8.31
N LEU A 29 -37.10 -4.81 7.88
CA LEU A 29 -35.78 -4.45 7.38
C LEU A 29 -34.77 -4.57 8.52
N THR A 30 -33.68 -5.28 8.27
CA THR A 30 -32.59 -5.43 9.24
C THR A 30 -31.95 -4.08 9.54
N PRO A 31 -31.41 -3.86 10.76
CA PRO A 31 -30.72 -2.60 11.12
C PRO A 31 -29.66 -2.16 10.10
N GLY A 32 -28.99 -3.08 9.42
CA GLY A 32 -28.02 -2.78 8.36
C GLY A 32 -28.63 -2.15 7.11
N GLN A 33 -29.88 -2.47 6.75
CA GLN A 33 -30.56 -1.88 5.58
C GLN A 33 -31.10 -0.47 5.87
N LEU A 34 -31.37 -0.15 7.14
CA LEU A 34 -31.73 1.19 7.58
C LEU A 34 -30.50 2.10 7.66
N LEU A 35 -29.34 1.56 8.03
CA LEU A 35 -28.07 2.29 8.10
C LEU A 35 -27.56 2.72 6.72
N ALA A 36 -27.77 1.94 5.67
CA ALA A 36 -27.39 2.28 4.29
C ALA A 36 -28.17 3.48 3.68
N ARG A 37 -29.17 4.01 4.38
CA ARG A 37 -30.03 5.12 3.91
C ARG A 37 -29.88 6.44 4.65
N GLN A 38 -29.13 6.46 5.76
CA GLN A 38 -28.85 7.71 6.49
C GLN A 38 -27.40 8.10 6.24
N GLY A 39 -27.12 9.36 5.90
CA GLY A 39 -25.77 9.88 5.69
C GLY A 39 -24.88 9.61 6.91
N HIS A 40 -24.04 8.58 6.85
CA HIS A 40 -23.38 8.04 8.04
C HIS A 40 -21.97 8.53 8.23
N THR A 41 -21.66 8.71 9.49
CA THR A 41 -20.40 9.11 10.10
C THR A 41 -19.29 8.03 10.07
N GLY A 42 -19.42 6.96 9.27
CA GLY A 42 -18.43 5.87 9.15
C GLY A 42 -19.02 4.48 9.43
N ALA A 43 -18.19 3.44 9.30
CA ALA A 43 -18.57 2.07 9.61
C ALA A 43 -18.85 1.88 11.11
N PRO A 44 -19.84 1.03 11.51
CA PRO A 44 -20.13 0.76 12.92
C PRO A 44 -18.95 0.09 13.60
N THR A 45 -18.73 0.39 14.87
CA THR A 45 -17.72 -0.27 15.69
C THR A 45 -18.31 -1.44 16.44
N LEU A 46 -17.71 -2.63 16.31
CA LEU A 46 -17.98 -3.81 17.10
C LEU A 46 -16.89 -3.97 18.15
N SER A 47 -17.28 -4.05 19.42
CA SER A 47 -16.33 -4.19 20.54
C SER A 47 -16.61 -5.49 21.31
N GLY A 48 -15.57 -6.06 21.93
CA GLY A 48 -15.65 -7.29 22.71
C GLY A 48 -14.57 -8.29 22.31
N ASP A 49 -14.78 -9.55 22.66
CA ASP A 49 -13.86 -10.66 22.40
C ASP A 49 -14.43 -11.73 21.43
N THR A 50 -15.73 -11.64 21.14
CA THR A 50 -16.41 -12.59 20.25
C THR A 50 -17.20 -11.84 19.19
N PHE A 51 -16.92 -12.16 17.92
CA PHE A 51 -17.49 -11.49 16.76
C PHE A 51 -18.12 -12.47 15.79
N HIS A 52 -19.19 -12.04 15.15
CA HIS A 52 -19.83 -12.76 14.06
C HIS A 52 -19.79 -11.89 12.81
N LEU A 53 -19.04 -12.32 11.81
CA LEU A 53 -18.88 -11.63 10.54
C LEU A 53 -19.49 -12.48 9.42
N THR A 54 -20.25 -11.84 8.56
CA THR A 54 -20.85 -12.48 7.38
C THR A 54 -20.25 -11.83 6.13
N LEU A 55 -19.58 -12.63 5.32
CA LEU A 55 -19.11 -12.24 4.00
C LEU A 55 -20.23 -12.48 3.00
N GLY A 56 -20.65 -11.47 2.26
CA GLY A 56 -21.79 -11.59 1.37
C GLY A 56 -21.81 -10.52 0.28
N GLY A 57 -22.65 -10.72 -0.71
CA GLY A 57 -22.91 -9.71 -1.74
C GLY A 57 -23.98 -8.71 -1.28
N ALA A 58 -23.80 -7.44 -1.63
CA ALA A 58 -24.83 -6.42 -1.51
C ALA A 58 -24.71 -5.40 -2.65
N ASP A 59 -25.83 -4.79 -3.00
CA ASP A 59 -25.83 -3.68 -3.94
C ASP A 59 -25.48 -2.37 -3.23
N VAL A 60 -24.45 -1.67 -3.71
CA VAL A 60 -24.02 -0.36 -3.21
C VAL A 60 -24.17 0.72 -4.28
N ASN A 61 -24.35 1.95 -3.85
CA ASN A 61 -24.37 3.11 -4.74
C ASN A 61 -23.37 4.16 -4.24
N ILE A 62 -22.16 4.08 -4.75
CA ILE A 62 -21.04 4.97 -4.40
C ILE A 62 -20.91 6.10 -5.44
N THR A 63 -21.05 5.77 -6.71
CA THR A 63 -20.78 6.67 -7.86
C THR A 63 -22.04 7.32 -8.45
N GLY A 64 -23.22 7.02 -7.90
CA GLY A 64 -24.51 7.35 -8.49
C GLY A 64 -25.12 6.19 -9.30
N LYS A 65 -24.39 5.07 -9.42
CA LYS A 65 -24.84 3.84 -10.06
C LYS A 65 -24.83 2.71 -9.02
N THR A 66 -25.87 1.88 -9.05
CA THR A 66 -25.90 0.67 -8.22
C THR A 66 -24.98 -0.37 -8.81
N ARG A 67 -24.09 -0.92 -7.98
CA ARG A 67 -23.12 -1.95 -8.34
C ARG A 67 -23.07 -3.04 -7.26
N PRO A 68 -22.86 -4.31 -7.65
CA PRO A 68 -22.61 -5.36 -6.68
C PRO A 68 -21.27 -5.11 -5.97
N ALA A 69 -21.26 -5.29 -4.66
CA ALA A 69 -20.09 -5.24 -3.80
C ALA A 69 -19.95 -6.53 -3.02
N THR A 70 -18.73 -6.89 -2.67
CA THR A 70 -18.43 -7.89 -1.64
C THR A 70 -18.36 -7.18 -0.30
N THR A 71 -19.15 -7.60 0.65
CA THR A 71 -19.38 -6.87 1.90
C THR A 71 -19.11 -7.70 3.14
N ILE A 72 -18.83 -7.01 4.25
CA ILE A 72 -18.80 -7.63 5.58
C ILE A 72 -19.99 -7.07 6.37
N ASN A 73 -20.89 -7.96 6.79
CA ASN A 73 -22.14 -7.59 7.45
C ASN A 73 -23.01 -6.63 6.61
N GLY A 74 -22.92 -6.72 5.27
CA GLY A 74 -23.74 -5.96 4.33
C GLY A 74 -23.29 -4.52 4.06
N ILE A 75 -22.10 -4.11 4.47
CA ILE A 75 -21.58 -2.74 4.33
C ILE A 75 -20.17 -2.70 3.74
N VAL A 76 -19.77 -1.54 3.17
CA VAL A 76 -18.44 -1.20 2.69
C VAL A 76 -18.07 0.21 3.19
N PRO A 77 -16.93 0.40 3.87
CA PRO A 77 -16.08 -0.64 4.45
C PRO A 77 -16.83 -1.45 5.50
N GLY A 78 -16.34 -2.65 5.80
CA GLY A 78 -16.84 -3.49 6.88
C GLY A 78 -16.70 -2.79 8.25
N PRO A 79 -17.29 -3.36 9.32
CA PRO A 79 -17.28 -2.75 10.65
C PRO A 79 -15.86 -2.58 11.19
N THR A 80 -15.64 -1.53 11.98
CA THR A 80 -14.43 -1.40 12.80
C THR A 80 -14.48 -2.44 13.92
N LEU A 81 -13.47 -3.31 14.01
CA LEU A 81 -13.31 -4.25 15.11
C LEU A 81 -12.44 -3.61 16.19
N ARG A 82 -12.96 -3.51 17.42
CA ARG A 82 -12.21 -2.91 18.53
C ARG A 82 -11.94 -3.95 19.62
N TRP A 83 -10.68 -4.25 19.82
CA TRP A 83 -10.16 -5.24 20.75
C TRP A 83 -9.31 -4.60 21.82
N ARG A 84 -8.81 -5.42 22.74
CA ARG A 84 -7.84 -4.99 23.74
C ARG A 84 -6.63 -5.91 23.74
N GLU A 85 -5.46 -5.32 23.83
CA GLU A 85 -4.20 -6.04 24.00
C GLU A 85 -4.26 -6.96 25.24
N GLY A 86 -3.83 -8.22 25.07
CA GLY A 86 -3.85 -9.24 26.10
C GLY A 86 -5.12 -10.10 26.13
N ASP A 87 -6.18 -9.70 25.45
CA ASP A 87 -7.39 -10.52 25.30
C ASP A 87 -7.18 -11.67 24.30
N THR A 88 -8.08 -12.63 24.30
CA THR A 88 -8.16 -13.64 23.23
C THR A 88 -9.44 -13.39 22.45
N VAL A 89 -9.32 -13.09 21.17
CA VAL A 89 -10.47 -12.86 20.31
C VAL A 89 -10.92 -14.12 19.60
N THR A 90 -12.23 -14.21 19.37
CA THR A 90 -12.89 -15.28 18.62
C THR A 90 -13.76 -14.66 17.54
N LEU A 91 -13.42 -14.89 16.26
CA LEU A 91 -14.16 -14.36 15.13
C LEU A 91 -14.74 -15.52 14.32
N LYS A 92 -16.06 -15.63 14.31
CA LYS A 92 -16.79 -16.60 13.49
C LYS A 92 -17.16 -15.92 12.18
N VAL A 93 -16.49 -16.34 11.12
CA VAL A 93 -16.65 -15.77 9.77
C VAL A 93 -17.44 -16.74 8.91
N THR A 94 -18.64 -16.35 8.52
CA THR A 94 -19.51 -17.14 7.64
C THR A 94 -19.44 -16.62 6.22
N ASN A 95 -19.12 -17.48 5.27
CA ASN A 95 -19.07 -17.13 3.85
C ASN A 95 -20.41 -17.41 3.16
N MET A 96 -21.13 -16.35 2.79
CA MET A 96 -22.36 -16.40 2.01
C MET A 96 -22.15 -16.05 0.53
N LEU A 97 -20.89 -15.86 0.10
CA LEU A 97 -20.55 -15.66 -1.31
C LEU A 97 -20.62 -16.98 -2.08
N PRO A 98 -20.79 -16.95 -3.42
CA PRO A 98 -20.81 -18.14 -4.25
C PRO A 98 -19.42 -18.75 -4.50
N GLU A 99 -18.36 -18.10 -4.05
CA GLU A 99 -16.96 -18.51 -4.20
C GLU A 99 -16.26 -18.59 -2.84
N THR A 100 -15.12 -19.29 -2.79
CA THR A 100 -14.28 -19.34 -1.58
C THR A 100 -13.79 -17.95 -1.20
N SER A 101 -13.77 -17.66 0.08
CA SER A 101 -13.35 -16.39 0.64
C SER A 101 -12.42 -16.58 1.83
N SER A 102 -11.87 -15.47 2.34
CA SER A 102 -10.98 -15.47 3.49
C SER A 102 -10.98 -14.10 4.15
N ILE A 103 -10.47 -14.04 5.38
CA ILE A 103 -10.05 -12.77 6.00
C ILE A 103 -8.61 -12.93 6.47
N HIS A 104 -7.75 -12.03 5.98
CA HIS A 104 -6.41 -11.79 6.52
C HIS A 104 -6.46 -10.64 7.53
N TRP A 105 -5.76 -10.78 8.64
CA TRP A 105 -5.65 -9.82 9.73
C TRP A 105 -4.35 -9.05 9.59
N HIS A 106 -4.38 -8.02 8.75
CA HIS A 106 -3.18 -7.33 8.27
C HIS A 106 -2.38 -6.68 9.40
N GLY A 107 -1.10 -7.03 9.48
CA GLY A 107 -0.14 -6.49 10.45
C GLY A 107 -0.21 -7.14 11.83
N LEU A 108 -0.99 -8.20 12.04
CA LEU A 108 -1.12 -8.86 13.33
C LEU A 108 -0.14 -10.03 13.50
N LEU A 109 0.42 -10.13 14.72
CA LEU A 109 1.18 -11.29 15.17
C LEU A 109 0.23 -12.34 15.74
N LEU A 110 0.03 -13.40 15.00
CA LEU A 110 -0.94 -14.46 15.32
C LEU A 110 -0.40 -15.84 14.97
N PRO A 111 -1.03 -16.93 15.43
CA PRO A 111 -0.68 -18.27 14.98
C PRO A 111 -0.87 -18.40 13.46
N PHE A 112 0.07 -19.07 12.81
CA PHE A 112 0.09 -19.24 11.36
C PHE A 112 -1.27 -19.67 10.76
N GLU A 113 -1.95 -20.65 11.40
CA GLU A 113 -3.23 -21.19 10.94
C GLU A 113 -4.37 -20.16 10.98
N MET A 114 -4.14 -19.01 11.64
CA MET A 114 -5.10 -17.91 11.76
C MET A 114 -4.78 -16.73 10.84
N ASP A 115 -3.73 -16.82 10.03
CA ASP A 115 -3.30 -15.74 9.13
C ASP A 115 -4.31 -15.43 7.99
N GLY A 116 -5.07 -16.43 7.58
CA GLY A 116 -6.19 -16.24 6.66
C GLY A 116 -5.82 -16.19 5.18
N VAL A 117 -4.69 -16.75 4.77
CA VAL A 117 -4.25 -16.82 3.36
C VAL A 117 -4.57 -18.20 2.78
N PRO A 118 -5.52 -18.32 1.83
CA PRO A 118 -5.86 -19.60 1.21
C PRO A 118 -4.68 -20.22 0.47
N GLY A 119 -4.50 -21.53 0.66
CA GLY A 119 -3.40 -22.29 0.05
C GLY A 119 -2.06 -22.19 0.77
N LEU A 120 -1.92 -21.26 1.75
CA LEU A 120 -0.78 -21.19 2.66
C LEU A 120 -1.17 -21.60 4.07
N SER A 121 -1.99 -20.80 4.75
CA SER A 121 -2.34 -20.99 6.16
C SER A 121 -3.58 -21.86 6.37
N PHE A 122 -4.47 -21.91 5.40
CA PHE A 122 -5.70 -22.75 5.42
C PHE A 122 -6.31 -22.89 4.01
N ASP A 123 -7.40 -23.67 3.88
CA ASP A 123 -8.04 -23.95 2.59
C ASP A 123 -9.01 -22.85 2.11
N GLY A 124 -9.19 -21.78 2.88
CA GLY A 124 -10.22 -20.77 2.66
C GLY A 124 -11.58 -21.21 3.23
N ILE A 125 -12.53 -20.29 3.25
CA ILE A 125 -13.91 -20.49 3.74
C ILE A 125 -14.79 -20.75 2.52
N LYS A 126 -15.30 -21.98 2.36
CA LYS A 126 -16.16 -22.33 1.22
C LYS A 126 -17.55 -21.70 1.34
N PRO A 127 -18.31 -21.62 0.24
CA PRO A 127 -19.69 -21.15 0.27
C PRO A 127 -20.55 -21.88 1.32
N GLY A 128 -21.22 -21.11 2.20
CA GLY A 128 -22.05 -21.61 3.28
C GLY A 128 -21.31 -22.09 4.52
N GLU A 129 -19.98 -22.12 4.51
CA GLU A 129 -19.19 -22.54 5.67
C GLU A 129 -18.90 -21.38 6.63
N THR A 130 -18.62 -21.74 7.88
CA THR A 130 -18.15 -20.82 8.92
C THR A 130 -16.78 -21.27 9.41
N PHE A 131 -15.77 -20.40 9.31
CA PHE A 131 -14.47 -20.60 9.91
C PHE A 131 -14.36 -19.81 11.21
N THR A 132 -13.70 -20.37 12.22
CA THR A 132 -13.50 -19.70 13.51
C THR A 132 -12.03 -19.34 13.68
N TYR A 133 -11.71 -18.07 13.53
CA TYR A 133 -10.41 -17.54 13.93
C TYR A 133 -10.40 -17.34 15.44
N ARG A 134 -9.35 -17.81 16.11
CA ARG A 134 -9.18 -17.63 17.55
C ARG A 134 -7.72 -17.49 17.90
N PHE A 135 -7.34 -16.33 18.42
CA PHE A 135 -5.94 -16.02 18.75
C PHE A 135 -5.82 -14.99 19.86
N PRO A 136 -4.69 -15.00 20.61
CA PRO A 136 -4.36 -13.96 21.58
C PRO A 136 -3.95 -12.68 20.84
N VAL A 137 -4.40 -11.53 21.34
CA VAL A 137 -4.03 -10.20 20.86
C VAL A 137 -2.73 -9.77 21.55
N LYS A 138 -1.62 -9.77 20.83
CA LYS A 138 -0.27 -9.56 21.38
C LYS A 138 0.23 -8.12 21.32
N GLN A 139 -0.52 -7.23 20.67
CA GLN A 139 -0.11 -5.88 20.30
C GLN A 139 -1.27 -4.90 20.39
N SER A 140 -0.98 -3.61 20.50
CA SER A 140 -1.95 -2.51 20.38
C SER A 140 -1.71 -1.70 19.11
N GLY A 141 -2.62 -0.77 18.78
CA GLY A 141 -2.49 0.14 17.65
C GLY A 141 -3.61 0.04 16.62
N THR A 142 -3.35 0.64 15.45
CA THR A 142 -4.27 0.71 14.32
C THR A 142 -3.85 -0.28 13.25
N TYR A 143 -4.77 -1.15 12.86
CA TYR A 143 -4.61 -2.21 11.86
C TYR A 143 -5.86 -2.27 10.98
N TRP A 144 -5.89 -3.25 10.07
CA TRP A 144 -7.04 -3.47 9.22
C TRP A 144 -7.19 -4.95 8.86
N TYR A 145 -8.27 -5.31 8.23
CA TYR A 145 -8.50 -6.67 7.74
C TYR A 145 -9.12 -6.63 6.35
N HIS A 146 -8.79 -7.61 5.52
CA HIS A 146 -9.27 -7.70 4.14
C HIS A 146 -9.29 -9.14 3.64
N SER A 147 -9.94 -9.36 2.51
CA SER A 147 -9.90 -10.65 1.84
C SER A 147 -8.52 -10.89 1.20
N HIS A 148 -8.04 -12.11 1.30
CA HIS A 148 -6.88 -12.60 0.55
C HIS A 148 -7.31 -13.61 -0.53
N SER A 149 -8.53 -13.43 -1.10
CA SER A 149 -9.14 -14.32 -2.10
C SER A 149 -9.50 -13.54 -3.36
N GLY A 150 -8.75 -13.78 -4.44
CA GLY A 150 -8.96 -13.11 -5.71
C GLY A 150 -8.98 -11.60 -5.58
N PHE A 151 -9.98 -10.93 -6.18
CA PHE A 151 -10.10 -9.46 -6.12
C PHE A 151 -11.20 -8.97 -5.16
N GLN A 152 -11.54 -9.76 -4.14
CA GLN A 152 -12.62 -9.41 -3.20
C GLN A 152 -12.30 -8.16 -2.37
N GLU A 153 -11.02 -7.88 -2.10
CA GLU A 153 -10.56 -6.63 -1.49
C GLU A 153 -11.00 -5.42 -2.32
N GLN A 154 -10.73 -5.41 -3.63
CA GLN A 154 -11.12 -4.33 -4.54
C GLN A 154 -12.64 -4.13 -4.61
N THR A 155 -13.43 -5.17 -4.37
CA THR A 155 -14.90 -5.09 -4.42
C THR A 155 -15.54 -4.78 -3.08
N GLY A 156 -14.74 -4.51 -2.01
CA GLY A 156 -15.23 -3.95 -0.75
C GLY A 156 -15.04 -4.83 0.49
N LEU A 157 -14.37 -6.00 0.38
CA LEU A 157 -14.16 -6.89 1.52
C LEU A 157 -12.93 -6.45 2.33
N TYR A 158 -13.05 -5.34 3.05
CA TYR A 158 -12.04 -4.79 3.97
C TYR A 158 -12.71 -4.00 5.10
N GLY A 159 -12.00 -3.82 6.21
CA GLY A 159 -12.43 -3.02 7.35
C GLY A 159 -11.28 -2.75 8.33
N SER A 160 -11.51 -1.93 9.34
CA SER A 160 -10.50 -1.49 10.29
C SER A 160 -10.47 -2.32 11.56
N ILE A 161 -9.29 -2.37 12.20
CA ILE A 161 -9.06 -2.97 13.52
C ILE A 161 -8.40 -1.93 14.40
N ILE A 162 -8.96 -1.69 15.59
CA ILE A 162 -8.37 -0.88 16.63
C ILE A 162 -8.12 -1.76 17.84
N ILE A 163 -6.87 -1.78 18.30
CA ILE A 163 -6.49 -2.55 19.48
C ILE A 163 -6.06 -1.57 20.56
N ASP A 164 -6.92 -1.46 21.59
CA ASP A 164 -6.63 -0.62 22.74
C ASP A 164 -5.47 -1.22 23.56
N PRO A 165 -4.50 -0.42 23.99
CA PRO A 165 -3.36 -0.93 24.75
C PRO A 165 -3.78 -1.43 26.13
N LYS A 166 -2.99 -2.37 26.68
CA LYS A 166 -3.13 -2.87 28.04
C LYS A 166 -2.78 -1.81 29.08
N THR A 167 -1.80 -0.98 28.77
CA THR A 167 -1.37 0.17 29.59
C THR A 167 -2.10 1.43 29.16
N PRO A 168 -2.20 2.46 30.03
CA PRO A 168 -2.81 3.73 29.63
C PRO A 168 -2.11 4.33 28.40
N GLU A 169 -2.91 4.88 27.49
CA GLU A 169 -2.42 5.60 26.31
C GLU A 169 -1.48 6.73 26.69
N PRO A 170 -0.28 6.84 26.08
CA PRO A 170 0.67 7.91 26.40
C PRO A 170 0.19 9.28 25.89
N HIS A 171 -0.70 9.29 24.92
CA HIS A 171 -1.24 10.49 24.28
C HIS A 171 -2.74 10.62 24.57
N ALA A 172 -3.09 11.36 25.64
CA ALA A 172 -4.49 11.65 25.94
C ALA A 172 -5.14 12.44 24.80
N VAL A 173 -6.30 11.99 24.35
CA VAL A 173 -7.12 12.62 23.29
C VAL A 173 -8.57 12.72 23.72
N ASP A 174 -9.27 13.73 23.21
CA ASP A 174 -10.69 13.94 23.48
C ASP A 174 -11.56 13.13 22.54
N ARG A 175 -11.06 12.88 21.32
CA ARG A 175 -11.73 12.10 20.28
C ARG A 175 -10.75 11.19 19.54
N ASP A 176 -11.28 10.06 19.09
CA ASP A 176 -10.57 9.03 18.34
C ASP A 176 -11.38 8.67 17.08
N GLN A 177 -10.84 8.88 15.90
CA GLN A 177 -11.53 8.73 14.62
C GLN A 177 -10.76 7.87 13.65
N VAL A 178 -11.40 6.85 13.11
CA VAL A 178 -10.83 5.99 12.06
C VAL A 178 -11.18 6.58 10.70
N ILE A 179 -10.17 6.66 9.83
CA ILE A 179 -10.27 7.18 8.46
C ILE A 179 -9.72 6.13 7.51
N VAL A 180 -10.61 5.39 6.87
CA VAL A 180 -10.27 4.38 5.87
C VAL A 180 -10.29 5.06 4.50
N LEU A 181 -9.12 5.12 3.85
CA LEU A 181 -8.96 5.51 2.46
C LEU A 181 -9.03 4.27 1.58
N SER A 182 -9.72 4.34 0.46
CA SER A 182 -9.85 3.22 -0.48
C SER A 182 -10.13 3.70 -1.90
N ASP A 183 -10.01 2.79 -2.85
CA ASP A 183 -10.36 3.01 -4.25
C ASP A 183 -11.51 2.08 -4.66
N TRP A 184 -12.48 2.62 -5.40
CA TRP A 184 -13.65 1.90 -5.89
C TRP A 184 -13.74 1.98 -7.41
N SER A 185 -14.09 0.88 -8.06
CA SER A 185 -14.43 0.88 -9.48
C SER A 185 -15.82 0.32 -9.72
N ASP A 186 -16.56 0.94 -10.65
CA ASP A 186 -17.81 0.38 -11.19
C ASP A 186 -17.55 -0.75 -12.19
N GLU A 187 -16.29 -0.97 -12.59
CA GLU A 187 -15.83 -2.02 -13.50
C GLU A 187 -15.40 -3.26 -12.71
N ASP A 188 -15.66 -4.44 -13.24
CA ASP A 188 -15.23 -5.70 -12.63
C ASP A 188 -13.69 -5.78 -12.56
N PRO A 189 -13.07 -5.97 -11.38
CA PRO A 189 -11.62 -6.06 -11.24
C PRO A 189 -11.00 -7.21 -12.05
N LYS A 190 -11.73 -8.30 -12.30
CA LYS A 190 -11.27 -9.37 -13.21
C LYS A 190 -11.11 -8.85 -14.64
N HIS A 191 -12.01 -7.95 -15.06
CA HIS A 191 -11.91 -7.32 -16.38
C HIS A 191 -10.75 -6.31 -16.43
N ILE A 192 -10.58 -5.49 -15.37
CA ILE A 192 -9.44 -4.57 -15.24
C ILE A 192 -8.14 -5.34 -15.36
N PHE A 193 -7.94 -6.40 -14.56
CA PHE A 193 -6.74 -7.21 -14.59
C PHE A 193 -6.50 -7.87 -15.96
N ALA A 194 -7.53 -8.48 -16.56
CA ALA A 194 -7.41 -9.07 -17.88
C ALA A 194 -7.06 -8.04 -18.98
N THR A 195 -7.47 -6.80 -18.81
CA THR A 195 -7.12 -5.70 -19.71
C THR A 195 -5.68 -5.25 -19.49
N LEU A 196 -5.23 -5.06 -18.25
CA LEU A 196 -3.83 -4.76 -17.90
C LEU A 196 -2.87 -5.80 -18.44
N LYS A 197 -3.21 -7.10 -18.39
CA LYS A 197 -2.43 -8.19 -18.99
C LYS A 197 -2.29 -8.11 -20.51
N LYS A 198 -3.14 -7.36 -21.20
CA LYS A 198 -3.12 -7.17 -22.66
C LYS A 198 -2.56 -5.83 -23.08
N LEU A 199 -2.84 -4.80 -22.30
CA LEU A 199 -2.47 -3.43 -22.55
C LEU A 199 -2.32 -2.70 -21.20
N SER A 200 -1.12 -2.72 -20.64
CA SER A 200 -0.83 -2.25 -19.28
C SER A 200 -1.17 -0.77 -19.04
N HIS A 201 -1.10 0.09 -20.05
CA HIS A 201 -1.40 1.52 -19.91
C HIS A 201 -2.88 1.87 -20.18
N TYR A 202 -3.75 0.88 -20.39
CA TYR A 202 -5.15 1.15 -20.77
C TYR A 202 -5.90 2.04 -19.76
N TYR A 203 -5.63 1.89 -18.47
CA TYR A 203 -6.30 2.63 -17.40
C TYR A 203 -5.51 3.84 -16.89
N ASN A 204 -4.33 4.13 -17.47
CA ASN A 204 -3.52 5.27 -17.06
C ASN A 204 -4.18 6.60 -17.46
N PHE A 205 -4.66 6.74 -18.70
CA PHE A 205 -5.29 7.96 -19.28
C PHE A 205 -4.42 9.24 -19.21
N ASN A 206 -3.22 9.18 -18.65
CA ASN A 206 -2.26 10.29 -18.55
C ASN A 206 -1.16 10.23 -19.61
N GLU A 207 -1.28 9.34 -20.59
CA GLU A 207 -0.30 9.15 -21.66
C GLU A 207 0.07 10.45 -22.36
N ARG A 208 1.32 10.55 -22.77
CA ARG A 208 1.85 11.73 -23.47
C ARG A 208 1.15 11.96 -24.81
N THR A 209 0.81 13.21 -25.03
CA THR A 209 0.21 13.67 -26.28
C THR A 209 1.25 14.28 -27.22
N VAL A 210 0.87 14.49 -28.49
CA VAL A 210 1.68 15.26 -29.44
C VAL A 210 1.92 16.68 -28.95
N PHE A 211 0.95 17.27 -28.24
CA PHE A 211 1.08 18.63 -27.68
C PHE A 211 2.14 18.69 -26.57
N ASP A 212 2.28 17.63 -25.76
CA ASP A 212 3.34 17.54 -24.75
C ASP A 212 4.73 17.53 -25.42
N THR A 213 4.87 16.76 -26.51
CA THR A 213 6.10 16.73 -27.30
C THR A 213 6.43 18.09 -27.91
N LEU A 214 5.44 18.81 -28.45
CA LEU A 214 5.63 20.16 -28.98
C LEU A 214 6.01 21.17 -27.87
N ARG A 215 5.44 21.01 -26.68
CA ARG A 215 5.82 21.81 -25.51
C ARG A 215 7.26 21.56 -25.13
N ASP A 216 7.69 20.28 -25.06
CA ASP A 216 9.06 19.91 -24.73
C ASP A 216 10.06 20.40 -25.76
N PHE A 217 9.73 20.40 -27.06
CA PHE A 217 10.57 21.04 -28.08
C PHE A 217 10.85 22.51 -27.80
N ARG A 218 9.88 23.23 -27.24
CA ARG A 218 10.05 24.65 -26.87
C ARG A 218 10.87 24.86 -25.61
N HIS A 219 10.76 23.95 -24.62
CA HIS A 219 11.40 24.10 -23.31
C HIS A 219 12.75 23.42 -23.22
N LYS A 220 12.89 22.23 -23.80
CA LYS A 220 14.12 21.41 -23.72
C LYS A 220 14.93 21.42 -25.03
N GLY A 221 14.35 21.93 -26.13
CA GLY A 221 14.91 21.82 -27.46
C GLY A 221 14.63 20.47 -28.14
N VAL A 222 14.72 20.46 -29.48
CA VAL A 222 14.30 19.30 -30.31
C VAL A 222 15.21 18.10 -30.03
N ILE A 223 16.52 18.27 -30.02
CA ILE A 223 17.50 17.17 -29.90
C ILE A 223 17.35 16.48 -28.56
N GLN A 224 17.26 17.24 -27.46
CA GLN A 224 17.12 16.67 -26.12
C GLN A 224 15.79 15.94 -25.97
N THR A 225 14.69 16.50 -26.44
CA THR A 225 13.38 15.85 -26.41
C THR A 225 13.37 14.54 -27.19
N LEU A 226 14.02 14.49 -28.38
CA LEU A 226 14.11 13.25 -29.14
C LEU A 226 14.95 12.19 -28.44
N LYS A 227 16.05 12.57 -27.80
CA LYS A 227 16.87 11.65 -26.98
C LYS A 227 16.07 11.08 -25.81
N ASP A 228 15.38 11.95 -25.04
CA ASP A 228 14.53 11.54 -23.93
C ASP A 228 13.44 10.58 -24.41
N ARG A 229 12.77 10.90 -25.53
CA ARG A 229 11.72 10.03 -26.09
C ARG A 229 12.26 8.69 -26.57
N HIS A 230 13.42 8.69 -27.20
CA HIS A 230 14.07 7.45 -27.64
C HIS A 230 14.36 6.53 -26.44
N MET A 231 14.86 7.06 -25.33
CA MET A 231 15.16 6.29 -24.13
C MET A 231 13.90 5.69 -23.51
N TRP A 232 12.85 6.49 -23.28
CA TRP A 232 11.55 6.00 -22.78
C TRP A 232 10.95 4.92 -23.70
N ASN A 233 10.98 5.13 -25.02
CA ASN A 233 10.48 4.15 -25.99
C ASN A 233 11.28 2.86 -25.99
N THR A 234 12.60 2.91 -25.80
CA THR A 234 13.47 1.73 -25.71
C THR A 234 13.13 0.91 -24.47
N MET A 235 12.82 1.55 -23.35
CA MET A 235 12.36 0.90 -22.12
C MET A 235 10.90 0.44 -22.20
N ARG A 236 10.14 0.85 -23.23
CA ARG A 236 8.68 0.60 -23.34
C ARG A 236 7.88 1.13 -22.15
N MET A 237 8.28 2.27 -21.63
CA MET A 237 7.73 2.93 -20.46
C MET A 237 7.34 4.36 -20.77
N SER A 238 6.53 4.97 -19.90
CA SER A 238 6.16 6.38 -19.95
C SER A 238 6.59 7.09 -18.68
N ASP A 239 7.04 8.35 -18.80
CA ASP A 239 7.34 9.23 -17.66
C ASP A 239 6.10 9.56 -16.80
N ARG A 240 4.95 8.99 -17.10
CA ARG A 240 3.64 9.17 -16.42
C ARG A 240 3.05 7.88 -15.88
N ASP A 241 3.77 6.77 -15.91
CA ASP A 241 3.31 5.48 -15.38
C ASP A 241 3.53 5.42 -13.86
N LEU A 242 2.78 6.25 -13.11
CA LEU A 242 2.81 6.30 -11.65
C LEU A 242 1.75 5.42 -11.00
N ALA A 243 0.70 5.08 -11.75
CA ALA A 243 -0.40 4.24 -11.32
C ALA A 243 -0.96 3.47 -12.52
N ASP A 244 -1.20 2.17 -12.35
CA ASP A 244 -1.79 1.32 -13.38
C ASP A 244 -3.26 1.65 -13.66
N VAL A 245 -4.00 1.99 -12.59
CA VAL A 245 -5.41 2.37 -12.65
C VAL A 245 -5.58 3.71 -11.95
N THR A 246 -6.11 4.68 -12.68
CA THR A 246 -6.19 6.08 -12.26
C THR A 246 -7.61 6.49 -11.87
N GLY A 247 -7.77 7.72 -11.36
CA GLY A 247 -9.06 8.31 -10.99
C GLY A 247 -10.07 8.48 -12.14
N TYR A 248 -9.67 8.17 -13.37
CA TYR A 248 -10.60 8.06 -14.50
C TYR A 248 -11.43 6.77 -14.45
N THR A 249 -10.91 5.73 -13.78
CA THR A 249 -11.59 4.45 -13.55
C THR A 249 -11.96 4.29 -12.08
N TYR A 250 -11.12 4.78 -11.16
CA TYR A 250 -11.38 4.76 -9.74
C TYR A 250 -12.15 5.97 -9.24
N THR A 251 -12.98 5.75 -8.24
CA THR A 251 -13.48 6.76 -7.32
C THR A 251 -12.80 6.56 -5.98
N TYR A 252 -12.07 7.56 -5.52
CA TYR A 252 -11.36 7.50 -4.24
C TYR A 252 -12.31 7.80 -3.09
N LEU A 253 -12.25 6.98 -2.05
CA LEU A 253 -13.20 7.01 -0.95
C LEU A 253 -12.53 7.35 0.38
N MET A 254 -13.27 8.05 1.22
CA MET A 254 -12.97 8.23 2.64
C MET A 254 -14.12 7.65 3.46
N ASN A 255 -13.86 6.60 4.24
CA ASN A 255 -14.87 5.86 5.00
C ASN A 255 -16.06 5.41 4.12
N GLY A 256 -15.78 4.91 2.91
CA GLY A 256 -16.78 4.44 1.96
C GLY A 256 -17.56 5.53 1.23
N GLN A 257 -17.23 6.81 1.46
CA GLN A 257 -17.88 7.94 0.81
C GLN A 257 -17.00 8.55 -0.29
N SER A 258 -17.60 8.79 -1.45
CA SER A 258 -16.96 9.53 -2.55
C SER A 258 -16.71 11.00 -2.15
N PRO A 259 -15.88 11.76 -2.88
CA PRO A 259 -15.65 13.17 -2.61
C PRO A 259 -16.91 14.01 -2.52
N ASN A 260 -17.96 13.65 -3.27
CA ASN A 260 -19.26 14.30 -3.20
C ASN A 260 -20.04 13.96 -1.93
N GLY A 261 -19.85 12.76 -1.38
CA GLY A 261 -20.42 12.35 -0.10
C GLY A 261 -19.85 13.09 1.10
N ASN A 262 -18.57 13.48 1.00
CA ASN A 262 -17.88 14.33 1.97
C ASN A 262 -18.02 13.85 3.42
N TRP A 263 -17.36 12.74 3.76
CA TRP A 263 -17.34 12.26 5.13
C TRP A 263 -17.04 13.39 6.13
N THR A 264 -17.80 13.47 7.22
CA THR A 264 -17.72 14.59 8.14
C THR A 264 -17.51 14.11 9.58
N CYS A 265 -16.55 14.68 10.26
CA CYS A 265 -16.25 14.49 11.68
C CYS A 265 -16.39 15.79 12.44
N GLN A 266 -17.11 15.76 13.57
CA GLN A 266 -17.28 16.92 14.45
C GLN A 266 -16.22 16.97 15.53
N PHE A 267 -15.79 18.20 15.86
CA PHE A 267 -14.93 18.50 17.00
C PHE A 267 -15.43 19.76 17.75
N ASN A 268 -14.93 19.99 18.97
CA ASN A 268 -15.04 21.30 19.62
C ASN A 268 -13.68 22.02 19.56
N PRO A 269 -13.63 23.34 19.30
CA PRO A 269 -12.37 24.08 19.26
C PRO A 269 -11.51 23.84 20.51
N GLY A 270 -10.26 23.47 20.31
CA GLY A 270 -9.31 23.13 21.37
C GLY A 270 -9.29 21.67 21.80
N GLU A 271 -10.18 20.82 21.29
CA GLU A 271 -10.07 19.37 21.48
C GLU A 271 -8.84 18.79 20.75
N ARG A 272 -8.24 17.78 21.36
CA ARG A 272 -7.21 16.94 20.74
C ARG A 272 -7.87 15.73 20.08
N LEU A 273 -7.71 15.61 18.77
CA LEU A 273 -8.26 14.51 17.98
C LEU A 273 -7.13 13.57 17.56
N ARG A 274 -7.30 12.27 17.77
CA ARG A 274 -6.53 11.23 17.10
C ARG A 274 -7.24 10.84 15.81
N LEU A 275 -6.54 10.99 14.70
CA LEU A 275 -7.00 10.55 13.38
C LEU A 275 -6.19 9.32 12.98
N ARG A 276 -6.86 8.19 12.79
CA ARG A 276 -6.27 6.91 12.45
C ARG A 276 -6.47 6.63 10.97
N PHE A 277 -5.50 7.00 10.17
CA PHE A 277 -5.53 6.77 8.73
C PHE A 277 -5.14 5.32 8.42
N ILE A 278 -5.93 4.68 7.57
CA ILE A 278 -5.67 3.34 7.02
C ILE A 278 -5.81 3.46 5.51
N ASN A 279 -4.77 3.12 4.76
CA ASN A 279 -4.88 3.02 3.31
C ASN A 279 -5.25 1.59 2.91
N ALA A 280 -6.54 1.33 2.81
CA ALA A 280 -7.12 0.05 2.39
C ALA A 280 -7.44 0.02 0.88
N SER A 281 -6.71 0.79 0.07
CA SER A 281 -6.85 0.77 -1.38
C SER A 281 -6.22 -0.48 -1.98
N ALA A 282 -6.76 -0.95 -3.08
CA ALA A 282 -6.14 -2.04 -3.83
C ALA A 282 -4.90 -1.59 -4.61
N MET A 283 -4.88 -0.34 -5.13
CA MET A 283 -3.80 0.13 -6.02
C MET A 283 -3.32 1.56 -5.74
N THR A 284 -3.95 2.33 -4.83
CA THR A 284 -3.76 3.78 -4.77
C THR A 284 -2.92 4.24 -3.59
N PHE A 285 -1.84 4.96 -3.86
CA PHE A 285 -1.11 5.76 -2.87
C PHE A 285 -1.77 7.11 -2.70
N PHE A 286 -1.87 7.60 -1.46
CA PHE A 286 -2.45 8.91 -1.17
C PHE A 286 -1.43 9.87 -0.54
N ASP A 287 -1.43 11.11 -1.03
CA ASP A 287 -0.77 12.23 -0.38
C ASP A 287 -1.82 12.98 0.46
N ILE A 288 -1.64 12.95 1.79
CA ILE A 288 -2.62 13.39 2.78
C ILE A 288 -2.16 14.69 3.40
N ARG A 289 -3.06 15.69 3.42
CA ARG A 289 -2.86 16.96 4.11
C ARG A 289 -4.17 17.52 4.67
N ILE A 290 -4.08 18.36 5.67
CA ILE A 290 -5.20 19.10 6.24
C ILE A 290 -4.83 20.59 6.20
N PRO A 291 -5.17 21.34 5.13
CA PRO A 291 -4.76 22.71 4.97
C PRO A 291 -5.14 23.58 6.19
N GLY A 292 -4.15 24.29 6.73
CA GLY A 292 -4.31 25.15 7.90
C GLY A 292 -4.32 24.44 9.26
N LEU A 293 -3.97 23.13 9.29
CA LEU A 293 -3.88 22.36 10.53
C LEU A 293 -2.65 21.45 10.52
N ASP A 294 -1.78 21.61 11.50
CA ASP A 294 -0.61 20.77 11.69
C ASP A 294 -1.03 19.39 12.21
N MET A 295 -0.37 18.36 11.71
CA MET A 295 -0.49 16.97 12.17
C MET A 295 0.76 16.57 12.94
N THR A 296 0.61 15.80 14.00
CA THR A 296 1.74 15.19 14.74
C THR A 296 1.57 13.67 14.69
N VAL A 297 2.50 12.97 14.03
CA VAL A 297 2.48 11.50 14.00
C VAL A 297 2.82 10.94 15.37
N ILE A 298 2.10 9.89 15.78
CA ILE A 298 2.32 9.18 17.06
C ILE A 298 2.45 7.67 16.88
N GLU A 299 1.87 7.11 15.81
CA GLU A 299 2.03 5.70 15.42
C GLU A 299 2.14 5.55 13.90
N MET A 300 2.93 4.58 13.48
CA MET A 300 3.04 4.11 12.10
C MET A 300 2.90 2.58 12.09
N ASP A 301 2.04 2.04 11.22
CA ASP A 301 1.74 0.60 11.15
C ASP A 301 1.40 -0.01 12.53
N GLY A 302 0.57 0.71 13.31
CA GLY A 302 0.15 0.30 14.64
C GLY A 302 1.24 0.32 15.71
N GLN A 303 2.44 0.82 15.38
CA GLN A 303 3.55 0.87 16.31
C GLN A 303 3.85 2.31 16.73
N PRO A 304 4.06 2.57 18.04
CA PRO A 304 4.33 3.91 18.52
C PRO A 304 5.67 4.42 17.98
N VAL A 305 5.67 5.68 17.52
CA VAL A 305 6.86 6.39 17.07
C VAL A 305 7.12 7.62 17.94
N LYS A 306 8.36 8.13 17.92
CA LYS A 306 8.64 9.44 18.49
C LYS A 306 7.82 10.50 17.76
N PRO A 307 7.06 11.35 18.49
CA PRO A 307 6.17 12.32 17.84
C PRO A 307 6.92 13.31 16.94
N VAL A 308 6.45 13.48 15.71
CA VAL A 308 7.02 14.42 14.73
C VAL A 308 5.91 15.27 14.14
N PRO A 309 5.98 16.61 14.18
CA PRO A 309 5.04 17.49 13.50
C PRO A 309 5.33 17.55 12.00
N PHE A 310 4.27 17.57 11.20
CA PHE A 310 4.34 17.64 9.75
C PHE A 310 3.04 18.21 9.15
N HIS A 311 3.03 18.49 7.82
CA HIS A 311 1.89 19.07 7.13
C HIS A 311 1.32 18.16 6.05
N GLU A 312 2.14 17.33 5.43
CA GLU A 312 1.74 16.41 4.35
C GLU A 312 2.50 15.09 4.47
N VAL A 313 1.89 13.97 4.04
CA VAL A 313 2.51 12.64 4.05
C VAL A 313 2.00 11.82 2.88
N ARG A 314 2.87 11.04 2.24
CA ARG A 314 2.47 9.96 1.36
C ARG A 314 2.22 8.70 2.16
N LEU A 315 1.01 8.17 2.10
CA LEU A 315 0.62 6.92 2.73
C LEU A 315 0.51 5.82 1.67
N GLY A 316 1.35 4.81 1.79
CA GLY A 316 1.37 3.65 0.89
C GLY A 316 0.15 2.75 1.08
N VAL A 317 -0.12 1.91 0.08
CA VAL A 317 -1.17 0.89 0.21
C VAL A 317 -0.82 -0.03 1.37
N ALA A 318 -1.81 -0.38 2.17
CA ALA A 318 -1.75 -1.18 3.39
C ALA A 318 -1.04 -0.55 4.60
N GLU A 319 -0.47 0.63 4.48
CA GLU A 319 0.09 1.34 5.64
C GLU A 319 -1.00 1.96 6.51
N THR A 320 -0.69 2.10 7.81
CA THR A 320 -1.51 2.85 8.76
C THR A 320 -0.71 3.96 9.42
N LEU A 321 -1.38 5.07 9.73
CA LEU A 321 -0.76 6.27 10.31
C LEU A 321 -1.71 6.92 11.31
N ASP A 322 -1.28 7.06 12.55
CA ASP A 322 -2.04 7.77 13.58
C ASP A 322 -1.42 9.13 13.87
N VAL A 323 -2.25 10.14 13.80
CA VAL A 323 -1.82 11.51 14.05
C VAL A 323 -2.71 12.20 15.08
N ILE A 324 -2.14 13.15 15.80
CA ILE A 324 -2.88 14.09 16.63
C ILE A 324 -3.00 15.42 15.90
N VAL A 325 -4.21 15.99 15.93
CA VAL A 325 -4.50 17.35 15.49
C VAL A 325 -5.23 18.11 16.60
N GLU A 326 -5.01 19.44 16.67
CA GLU A 326 -5.61 20.31 17.68
C GLU A 326 -6.25 21.55 17.01
N PRO A 327 -7.44 21.43 16.39
CA PRO A 327 -8.11 22.55 15.74
C PRO A 327 -8.62 23.54 16.79
N LYS A 328 -8.00 24.71 16.86
CA LYS A 328 -8.32 25.76 17.85
C LYS A 328 -9.35 26.77 17.36
N ALA A 329 -9.46 26.93 16.04
CA ALA A 329 -10.38 27.89 15.45
C ALA A 329 -11.78 27.29 15.25
N ASP A 330 -12.81 28.13 15.38
CA ASP A 330 -14.20 27.79 15.06
C ASP A 330 -14.42 27.85 13.53
N GLN A 331 -13.77 26.93 12.81
CA GLN A 331 -13.84 26.80 11.36
C GLN A 331 -13.76 25.34 10.92
N ALA A 332 -14.22 25.04 9.71
CA ALA A 332 -14.08 23.73 9.13
C ALA A 332 -12.73 23.58 8.40
N TYR A 333 -12.19 22.35 8.41
CA TYR A 333 -10.95 21.96 7.70
C TYR A 333 -11.25 20.80 6.77
N THR A 334 -10.65 20.83 5.57
CA THR A 334 -10.71 19.71 4.64
C THR A 334 -9.61 18.70 4.94
N LEU A 335 -10.00 17.44 5.19
CA LEU A 335 -9.07 16.32 5.05
C LEU A 335 -8.97 16.02 3.55
N PHE A 336 -7.79 16.17 2.99
CA PHE A 336 -7.55 16.04 1.57
C PHE A 336 -6.51 14.95 1.31
N ALA A 337 -6.90 13.94 0.52
CA ALA A 337 -6.05 12.81 0.16
C ALA A 337 -6.07 12.65 -1.36
N GLN A 338 -5.06 13.18 -2.05
CA GLN A 338 -4.93 13.09 -3.50
C GLN A 338 -4.12 11.87 -3.91
N SER A 339 -4.46 11.26 -5.04
CA SER A 339 -3.70 10.13 -5.59
C SER A 339 -2.30 10.55 -6.05
N ILE A 340 -1.35 9.60 -6.02
CA ILE A 340 0.06 9.85 -6.42
C ILE A 340 0.18 10.43 -7.83
N ASP A 341 -0.67 9.98 -8.74
CA ASP A 341 -0.71 10.39 -10.16
C ASP A 341 -1.51 11.68 -10.42
N ARG A 342 -2.16 12.22 -9.37
CA ARG A 342 -3.00 13.44 -9.44
C ARG A 342 -4.22 13.32 -10.36
N SER A 343 -4.78 12.12 -10.53
CA SER A 343 -6.00 11.90 -11.32
C SER A 343 -7.29 12.08 -10.52
N GLY A 344 -7.19 12.16 -9.17
CA GLY A 344 -8.33 12.37 -8.30
C GLY A 344 -7.95 12.42 -6.82
N PHE A 345 -8.96 12.52 -5.96
CA PHE A 345 -8.77 12.60 -4.51
C PHE A 345 -9.95 12.01 -3.73
N ALA A 346 -9.68 11.58 -2.50
CA ALA A 346 -10.68 11.40 -1.46
C ALA A 346 -10.71 12.63 -0.55
N ARG A 347 -11.86 12.95 0.05
CA ARG A 347 -11.97 14.04 1.00
C ARG A 347 -12.93 13.77 2.13
N GLY A 348 -12.70 14.47 3.23
CA GLY A 348 -13.61 14.61 4.37
C GLY A 348 -13.54 16.02 4.94
N THR A 349 -14.36 16.29 5.94
CA THR A 349 -14.40 17.58 6.63
C THR A 349 -14.32 17.37 8.14
N LEU A 350 -13.36 18.03 8.80
CA LEU A 350 -13.38 18.25 10.24
C LEU A 350 -14.10 19.57 10.49
N THR A 351 -15.12 19.61 11.35
CA THR A 351 -15.93 20.80 11.55
C THR A 351 -16.45 20.92 12.98
N PRO A 352 -16.49 22.11 13.55
CA PRO A 352 -17.19 22.34 14.81
C PRO A 352 -18.72 22.35 14.63
N ASN A 353 -19.21 22.62 13.41
CA ASN A 353 -20.63 22.68 13.10
C ASN A 353 -20.89 22.06 11.72
N PRO A 354 -21.81 21.07 11.60
CA PRO A 354 -22.14 20.41 10.33
C PRO A 354 -22.63 21.35 9.20
N ALA A 355 -23.10 22.56 9.54
CA ALA A 355 -23.49 23.57 8.56
C ALA A 355 -22.29 24.29 7.92
N MET A 356 -21.09 24.16 8.48
CA MET A 356 -19.87 24.76 7.92
C MET A 356 -19.29 23.87 6.84
N SER A 357 -18.68 24.48 5.84
CA SER A 357 -17.91 23.83 4.79
C SER A 357 -16.47 24.36 4.77
N ALA A 358 -15.53 23.51 4.36
CA ALA A 358 -14.16 23.94 4.11
C ALA A 358 -13.89 23.99 2.61
N PRO A 359 -13.03 24.90 2.12
CA PRO A 359 -12.62 24.92 0.73
C PRO A 359 -11.86 23.62 0.39
N VAL A 360 -12.17 23.04 -0.76
CA VAL A 360 -11.42 21.88 -1.26
C VAL A 360 -10.17 22.40 -1.95
N PRO A 361 -8.96 21.94 -1.58
CA PRO A 361 -7.74 22.32 -2.27
C PRO A 361 -7.79 21.94 -3.75
N GLU A 362 -7.14 22.75 -4.60
CA GLU A 362 -6.83 22.30 -5.94
C GLU A 362 -5.85 21.12 -5.88
N MET A 363 -6.03 20.17 -6.80
CA MET A 363 -5.05 19.08 -6.95
C MET A 363 -3.74 19.64 -7.50
N ASP A 364 -2.65 19.06 -7.06
CA ASP A 364 -1.34 19.40 -7.59
C ASP A 364 -1.22 18.99 -9.07
N PRO A 365 -0.31 19.60 -9.83
CA PRO A 365 -0.01 19.14 -11.18
C PRO A 365 0.49 17.68 -11.19
N PRO A 366 0.09 16.88 -12.21
CA PRO A 366 0.60 15.51 -12.36
C PRO A 366 2.13 15.50 -12.44
N PRO A 367 2.81 14.74 -11.58
CA PRO A 367 4.26 14.69 -11.60
C PRO A 367 4.77 13.85 -12.78
N LEU A 368 6.02 14.08 -13.18
CA LEU A 368 6.68 13.36 -14.25
C LEU A 368 7.92 12.65 -13.71
N LEU A 369 8.04 11.35 -13.96
CA LEU A 369 9.22 10.57 -13.64
C LEU A 369 10.43 11.02 -14.46
N GLY A 370 11.57 11.19 -13.80
CA GLY A 370 12.86 11.38 -14.44
C GLY A 370 13.68 10.09 -14.46
N HIS A 371 14.69 10.04 -15.30
CA HIS A 371 15.61 8.89 -15.36
C HIS A 371 16.45 8.73 -14.08
N THR A 372 16.74 9.84 -13.40
CA THR A 372 17.48 9.86 -12.14
C THR A 372 16.69 9.22 -11.00
N GLU A 373 15.36 9.35 -11.01
CA GLU A 373 14.49 8.75 -10.01
C GLU A 373 14.44 7.23 -10.08
N MET A 374 14.78 6.67 -11.23
CA MET A 374 14.87 5.22 -11.45
C MET A 374 16.28 4.66 -11.18
N GLY A 375 17.17 5.44 -10.56
CA GLY A 375 18.55 5.01 -10.31
C GLY A 375 19.37 4.76 -11.59
N MET A 376 18.97 5.35 -12.71
CA MET A 376 19.68 5.20 -14.00
C MET A 376 20.82 6.20 -14.16
N GLY A 377 21.46 6.66 -13.10
CA GLY A 377 22.60 7.56 -13.06
C GLY A 377 22.48 8.78 -13.99
N ALA A 378 22.93 9.96 -13.56
CA ALA A 378 23.14 11.05 -14.50
C ALA A 378 24.17 10.56 -15.52
N MET A 379 23.76 10.27 -16.76
CA MET A 379 24.70 10.19 -17.86
C MET A 379 25.32 11.58 -17.95
N GLN A 380 26.49 11.75 -17.32
CA GLN A 380 27.27 12.95 -17.52
C GLN A 380 27.54 13.04 -19.02
N HIS A 381 26.95 14.02 -19.66
CA HIS A 381 27.36 14.46 -20.95
C HIS A 381 28.76 15.08 -20.79
N GLY A 382 29.77 14.20 -20.80
CA GLY A 382 31.11 14.66 -21.10
C GLY A 382 31.10 15.16 -22.54
N ASP A 383 31.26 16.47 -22.73
CA ASP A 383 31.73 17.04 -23.99
C ASP A 383 33.12 16.49 -24.26
N GLY A 384 33.21 15.33 -24.87
CA GLY A 384 34.41 14.64 -25.30
C GLY A 384 34.07 13.84 -26.56
N HIS A 385 34.12 14.52 -27.68
CA HIS A 385 34.21 13.88 -28.98
C HIS A 385 35.48 13.04 -29.01
N GLU A 386 35.32 11.71 -28.91
CA GLU A 386 36.19 10.79 -29.65
C GLU A 386 35.39 9.52 -29.96
N GLY A 387 35.47 9.14 -31.26
CA GLY A 387 34.61 8.17 -31.90
C GLY A 387 34.61 6.78 -31.26
N MET A 388 33.42 6.27 -30.93
CA MET A 388 33.20 4.85 -30.88
C MET A 388 32.30 4.45 -32.05
N ASP A 389 32.95 3.73 -32.94
CA ASP A 389 32.39 3.07 -34.11
C ASP A 389 31.27 2.12 -33.72
N HIS A 390 30.04 2.41 -34.16
CA HIS A 390 28.88 1.51 -34.05
C HIS A 390 28.94 0.38 -35.12
N GLY A 391 29.98 -0.44 -34.98
CA GLY A 391 30.17 -1.63 -35.81
C GLY A 391 29.92 -2.91 -35.02
N GLN A 392 28.79 -3.57 -35.29
CA GLN A 392 28.55 -5.00 -35.10
C GLN A 392 28.67 -5.55 -33.66
N MET A 393 27.56 -5.58 -32.94
CA MET A 393 27.39 -6.60 -31.91
C MET A 393 27.12 -7.97 -32.58
N ASN A 394 28.21 -8.69 -32.81
CA ASN A 394 28.15 -10.10 -33.17
C ASN A 394 27.92 -10.91 -31.87
N HIS A 395 26.81 -11.64 -31.84
CA HIS A 395 26.55 -12.66 -30.84
C HIS A 395 27.58 -13.80 -30.97
N ASN A 396 28.67 -13.73 -30.25
CA ASN A 396 29.56 -14.85 -30.02
C ASN A 396 29.62 -15.17 -28.53
N MET A 397 28.71 -16.02 -28.08
CA MET A 397 28.64 -16.58 -26.73
C MET A 397 29.60 -17.77 -26.56
N ALA A 398 30.85 -17.64 -27.00
CA ALA A 398 31.86 -18.63 -26.71
C ALA A 398 33.14 -17.93 -26.26
N GLY A 399 33.32 -17.78 -24.96
CA GLY A 399 34.59 -17.29 -24.44
C GLY A 399 34.58 -16.48 -23.14
N MET A 400 33.47 -16.37 -22.41
CA MET A 400 33.54 -15.86 -21.03
C MET A 400 34.06 -16.99 -20.14
N LYS A 401 35.35 -16.94 -19.82
CA LYS A 401 35.93 -17.70 -18.72
C LYS A 401 35.23 -17.24 -17.45
N HIS A 402 34.68 -18.19 -16.71
CA HIS A 402 34.33 -18.00 -15.31
C HIS A 402 35.58 -17.47 -14.60
N SER A 403 35.56 -16.19 -14.26
CA SER A 403 36.53 -15.63 -13.31
C SER A 403 36.07 -16.02 -11.91
N ASP A 404 36.98 -16.64 -11.20
CA ASP A 404 36.93 -17.09 -9.82
C ASP A 404 36.02 -16.27 -8.92
N HIS A 405 35.18 -16.98 -8.18
CA HIS A 405 34.57 -16.52 -6.94
C HIS A 405 35.66 -16.11 -5.94
N GLY A 406 35.85 -14.80 -5.75
CA GLY A 406 36.86 -14.40 -4.79
C GLY A 406 37.22 -12.95 -4.67
N ASN A 407 36.33 -12.03 -4.96
CA ASN A 407 36.47 -10.68 -4.43
C ASN A 407 35.14 -10.27 -3.83
N ALA A 408 34.91 -10.67 -2.58
CA ALA A 408 33.94 -10.05 -1.72
C ALA A 408 34.29 -8.54 -1.70
N VAL A 409 33.39 -7.71 -2.27
CA VAL A 409 33.50 -6.27 -2.12
C VAL A 409 33.54 -5.98 -0.63
N PRO A 410 34.51 -5.20 -0.12
CA PRO A 410 34.59 -4.94 1.30
C PRO A 410 33.28 -4.31 1.74
N PHE A 411 32.59 -4.94 2.65
CA PHE A 411 31.39 -4.40 3.27
C PHE A 411 31.73 -3.05 3.91
N ALA A 412 30.99 -2.01 3.60
CA ALA A 412 31.13 -0.76 4.31
C ALA A 412 30.58 -0.92 5.73
N VAL A 413 31.46 -0.86 6.72
CA VAL A 413 31.05 -0.81 8.13
C VAL A 413 30.27 0.47 8.33
N ASP A 414 29.05 0.38 8.89
CA ASP A 414 28.30 1.58 9.27
C ASP A 414 29.09 2.30 10.37
N PRO A 415 29.61 3.53 10.11
CA PRO A 415 30.44 4.23 11.09
C PRO A 415 29.67 4.58 12.38
N ASN A 416 28.33 4.56 12.33
CA ASN A 416 27.45 4.89 13.46
C ASN A 416 26.99 3.65 14.23
N ASN A 417 27.15 2.45 13.65
CA ASN A 417 26.83 1.19 14.31
C ASN A 417 27.78 0.08 13.85
N PRO A 418 29.01 0.03 14.44
CA PRO A 418 30.06 -0.93 14.05
C PRO A 418 29.72 -2.39 14.38
N ASP A 419 28.69 -2.62 15.20
CA ASP A 419 28.26 -3.95 15.62
C ASP A 419 27.26 -4.60 14.64
N LEU A 420 26.72 -3.82 13.68
CA LEU A 420 25.90 -4.38 12.61
C LEU A 420 26.80 -5.03 11.54
N PRO A 421 26.42 -6.23 11.02
CA PRO A 421 27.15 -6.79 9.88
C PRO A 421 27.12 -5.78 8.73
N PRO A 422 28.27 -5.61 8.03
CA PRO A 422 28.40 -4.63 6.96
C PRO A 422 27.35 -4.87 5.87
N ARG A 423 26.79 -3.77 5.31
CA ARG A 423 25.82 -3.84 4.20
C ARG A 423 26.52 -4.21 2.90
N ASN A 424 25.91 -5.07 2.12
CA ASN A 424 26.35 -5.33 0.77
C ASN A 424 25.98 -4.13 -0.12
N ASN A 425 26.97 -3.42 -0.63
CA ASN A 425 26.78 -2.29 -1.56
C ASN A 425 26.75 -2.73 -3.03
N ALA A 426 26.95 -4.02 -3.34
CA ALA A 426 26.86 -4.52 -4.69
C ALA A 426 25.40 -4.51 -5.18
N THR A 427 25.21 -4.19 -6.44
CA THR A 427 23.96 -4.28 -7.19
C THR A 427 24.10 -5.33 -8.28
N ASP A 428 24.45 -6.55 -7.86
CA ASP A 428 24.61 -7.66 -8.79
C ASP A 428 23.23 -8.21 -9.15
N HIS A 429 22.93 -8.22 -10.44
CA HIS A 429 21.69 -8.76 -11.00
C HIS A 429 21.88 -10.23 -11.34
N ALA A 430 20.97 -11.08 -10.85
CA ALA A 430 20.96 -12.51 -11.20
C ALA A 430 20.63 -12.74 -12.68
N ALA A 431 21.04 -13.88 -13.23
CA ALA A 431 20.75 -14.23 -14.62
C ALA A 431 19.24 -14.22 -14.94
N THR A 432 18.40 -14.55 -13.97
CA THR A 432 16.93 -14.51 -14.07
C THR A 432 16.38 -13.12 -14.34
N GLU A 433 17.08 -12.06 -13.90
CA GLU A 433 16.68 -10.65 -14.10
C GLU A 433 17.00 -10.13 -15.52
N TYR A 434 17.68 -10.91 -16.33
CA TYR A 434 17.88 -10.64 -17.76
C TYR A 434 16.86 -11.36 -18.66
N GLY A 435 15.87 -12.02 -18.04
CA GLY A 435 14.81 -12.74 -18.73
C GLY A 435 13.72 -11.82 -19.31
N PRO A 436 12.80 -12.39 -20.08
CA PRO A 436 11.72 -11.64 -20.76
C PRO A 436 10.66 -11.07 -19.81
N GLY A 437 10.71 -11.40 -18.53
CA GLY A 437 9.85 -10.87 -17.45
C GLY A 437 10.34 -9.57 -16.82
N VAL A 438 11.51 -9.03 -17.25
CA VAL A 438 12.14 -7.85 -16.65
C VAL A 438 12.49 -6.85 -17.74
N ASP A 439 11.95 -5.63 -17.66
CA ASP A 439 12.23 -4.56 -18.62
C ASP A 439 13.38 -3.64 -18.17
N MET A 440 13.57 -3.47 -16.86
CA MET A 440 14.50 -2.50 -16.30
C MET A 440 15.34 -3.13 -15.18
N ARG A 441 16.54 -2.64 -15.01
CA ARG A 441 17.44 -2.90 -13.88
C ARG A 441 18.08 -1.59 -13.47
N THR A 442 18.03 -1.32 -12.17
CA THR A 442 18.63 -0.11 -11.60
C THR A 442 20.16 -0.23 -11.58
N MET A 443 20.85 0.72 -12.19
CA MET A 443 22.32 0.71 -12.29
C MET A 443 23.01 1.35 -11.09
N ALA A 444 22.31 2.21 -10.36
CA ALA A 444 22.82 2.94 -9.21
C ALA A 444 21.69 3.16 -8.18
N PRO A 445 21.19 2.09 -7.53
CA PRO A 445 20.18 2.24 -6.51
C PRO A 445 20.74 3.00 -5.31
N GLY A 446 19.90 3.85 -4.73
CA GLY A 446 20.25 4.68 -3.58
C GLY A 446 19.28 4.55 -2.42
N GLU A 447 19.72 4.94 -1.22
CA GLU A 447 18.82 5.12 -0.09
C GLU A 447 18.00 6.40 -0.28
N MET A 448 16.67 6.29 -0.24
CA MET A 448 15.76 7.43 -0.44
C MET A 448 14.80 7.63 0.74
N LEU A 449 15.19 7.19 1.94
CA LEU A 449 14.33 7.23 3.12
C LEU A 449 13.96 8.67 3.54
N ALA A 450 14.81 9.65 3.25
CA ALA A 450 14.57 11.08 3.48
C ALA A 450 13.87 11.79 2.31
N ASP A 451 13.68 11.11 1.17
CA ASP A 451 12.97 11.66 0.01
C ASP A 451 11.46 11.47 0.16
N PRO A 452 10.66 12.55 0.18
CA PRO A 452 9.20 12.44 0.27
C PRO A 452 8.57 11.82 -1.00
N GLY A 453 9.34 11.67 -2.07
CA GLY A 453 8.92 11.12 -3.34
C GLY A 453 8.44 12.15 -4.35
N ILE A 454 8.21 11.65 -5.55
CA ILE A 454 7.79 12.45 -6.69
C ILE A 454 6.52 13.27 -6.40
N GLY A 455 6.52 14.55 -6.80
CA GLY A 455 5.40 15.48 -6.60
C GLY A 455 5.31 16.07 -5.19
N LEU A 456 6.25 15.72 -4.26
CA LEU A 456 6.27 16.26 -2.90
C LEU A 456 7.59 16.95 -2.52
N ARG A 457 8.62 16.91 -3.38
CA ARG A 457 9.96 17.45 -3.09
C ARG A 457 10.01 18.97 -2.99
N ASP A 458 9.17 19.65 -3.77
CA ASP A 458 9.18 21.12 -3.89
C ASP A 458 8.16 21.79 -2.96
N ARG A 459 7.85 21.16 -1.82
CA ARG A 459 6.92 21.73 -0.83
C ARG A 459 7.60 22.77 0.04
N ASP A 460 6.92 23.89 0.28
CA ASP A 460 7.35 24.92 1.23
C ASP A 460 7.10 24.52 2.69
N TRP A 461 6.56 23.32 2.92
CA TRP A 461 6.23 22.78 4.26
C TRP A 461 6.81 21.39 4.47
N LYS A 462 6.82 20.96 5.72
CA LYS A 462 7.34 19.65 6.10
C LYS A 462 6.46 18.52 5.56
N VAL A 463 7.04 17.69 4.72
CA VAL A 463 6.50 16.39 4.32
C VAL A 463 7.15 15.31 5.19
N LEU A 464 6.34 14.44 5.78
CA LEU A 464 6.82 13.34 6.60
C LEU A 464 7.45 12.25 5.73
N THR A 465 8.63 11.77 6.15
CA THR A 465 9.37 10.70 5.47
C THR A 465 9.76 9.61 6.46
N TYR A 466 10.19 8.44 5.99
CA TYR A 466 10.65 7.37 6.90
C TYR A 466 11.87 7.79 7.73
N ALA A 467 12.78 8.60 7.17
CA ALA A 467 13.96 9.10 7.90
C ALA A 467 13.61 10.01 9.09
N ASP A 468 12.41 10.57 9.10
CA ASP A 468 11.94 11.39 10.23
C ASP A 468 11.45 10.54 11.41
N LEU A 469 11.20 9.25 11.18
CA LEU A 469 10.53 8.36 12.11
C LEU A 469 11.50 7.43 12.83
N GLU A 470 11.15 7.09 14.06
CA GLU A 470 11.86 6.13 14.89
C GLU A 470 10.86 5.48 15.84
N THR A 471 10.92 4.17 15.99
CA THR A 471 10.09 3.44 16.97
C THR A 471 10.32 4.00 18.37
N ALA A 472 9.25 4.32 19.09
CA ALA A 472 9.34 4.79 20.45
C ALA A 472 9.82 3.68 21.39
N GLY A 473 10.61 4.04 22.41
CA GLY A 473 11.12 3.08 23.41
C GLY A 473 12.46 2.41 23.05
N GLY A 474 13.02 2.75 21.88
CA GLY A 474 14.32 2.23 21.42
C GLY A 474 14.20 1.05 20.45
N PRO A 475 15.31 0.39 20.10
CA PRO A 475 15.31 -0.71 19.16
C PRO A 475 14.38 -1.84 19.61
N PRO A 476 13.48 -2.31 18.72
CA PRO A 476 12.51 -3.35 19.08
C PRO A 476 13.13 -4.71 19.40
N ASP A 477 14.33 -4.98 18.90
CA ASP A 477 15.12 -6.18 19.15
C ASP A 477 16.61 -5.82 19.21
N SER A 478 17.36 -6.45 20.11
CA SER A 478 18.79 -6.23 20.31
C SER A 478 19.69 -7.22 19.56
N LEU A 479 19.13 -8.23 18.89
CA LEU A 479 19.91 -9.21 18.14
C LEU A 479 20.45 -8.60 16.85
N HIS A 480 21.68 -8.99 16.52
CA HIS A 480 22.28 -8.64 15.23
C HIS A 480 21.78 -9.59 14.14
N PRO A 481 21.66 -9.14 12.88
CA PRO A 481 21.31 -10.03 11.78
C PRO A 481 22.46 -11.02 11.52
N GLU A 482 22.09 -12.29 11.33
CA GLU A 482 23.03 -13.38 11.09
C GLU A 482 23.42 -13.50 9.61
N ARG A 483 22.50 -13.07 8.71
CA ARG A 483 22.69 -13.06 7.26
C ARG A 483 21.85 -11.99 6.59
N GLU A 484 22.16 -11.71 5.33
CA GLU A 484 21.40 -10.80 4.46
C GLU A 484 20.78 -11.55 3.29
N ILE A 485 19.52 -11.21 2.98
CA ILE A 485 18.81 -11.67 1.78
C ILE A 485 18.54 -10.42 0.92
N VAL A 486 19.07 -10.39 -0.28
CA VAL A 486 18.81 -9.31 -1.24
C VAL A 486 17.73 -9.75 -2.21
N LEU A 487 16.69 -8.93 -2.37
CA LEU A 487 15.57 -9.17 -3.27
C LEU A 487 15.38 -7.97 -4.19
N HIS A 488 15.41 -8.24 -5.48
CA HIS A 488 15.12 -7.26 -6.53
C HIS A 488 13.63 -7.29 -6.86
N LEU A 489 12.98 -6.13 -6.75
CA LEU A 489 11.61 -5.94 -7.21
C LEU A 489 11.66 -5.71 -8.70
N THR A 490 11.14 -6.65 -9.47
CA THR A 490 11.32 -6.69 -10.93
C THR A 490 9.98 -6.75 -11.65
N GLY A 491 9.94 -6.27 -12.89
CA GLY A 491 8.70 -6.28 -13.66
C GLY A 491 8.90 -6.05 -15.14
N ASN A 492 7.86 -6.39 -15.90
CA ASN A 492 7.71 -6.07 -17.31
C ASN A 492 6.37 -5.38 -17.52
N MET A 493 6.41 -4.07 -17.72
CA MET A 493 5.22 -3.24 -17.89
C MET A 493 4.38 -3.69 -19.10
N SER A 494 5.02 -3.93 -20.24
CA SER A 494 4.33 -4.30 -21.49
C SER A 494 3.57 -5.61 -21.40
N ARG A 495 4.03 -6.56 -20.57
CA ARG A 495 3.42 -7.87 -20.35
C ARG A 495 2.61 -7.95 -19.08
N TYR A 496 2.70 -6.90 -18.28
CA TYR A 496 2.12 -6.82 -16.95
C TYR A 496 2.49 -8.02 -16.09
N MET A 497 3.79 -8.24 -15.96
CA MET A 497 4.41 -9.32 -15.17
C MET A 497 5.21 -8.68 -14.05
N TRP A 498 5.02 -9.17 -12.84
CA TRP A 498 5.70 -8.67 -11.66
C TRP A 498 6.33 -9.83 -10.88
N SER A 499 7.49 -9.59 -10.29
CA SER A 499 8.24 -10.70 -9.66
C SER A 499 9.27 -10.19 -8.65
N PHE A 500 9.84 -11.11 -7.88
CA PHE A 500 11.09 -10.90 -7.16
C PHE A 500 12.21 -11.61 -7.91
N ASN A 501 13.37 -10.97 -8.08
CA ASN A 501 14.57 -11.51 -8.75
C ASN A 501 14.28 -12.07 -10.16
N GLY A 502 13.32 -11.48 -10.89
CA GLY A 502 12.91 -11.95 -12.22
C GLY A 502 12.10 -13.25 -12.23
N ILE A 503 11.74 -13.80 -11.07
CA ILE A 503 11.03 -15.08 -10.93
C ILE A 503 9.61 -14.82 -10.40
N PRO A 504 8.54 -15.06 -11.18
CA PRO A 504 7.18 -14.93 -10.69
C PRO A 504 6.84 -16.04 -9.67
N PHE A 505 5.81 -15.82 -8.87
CA PHE A 505 5.44 -16.73 -7.77
C PHE A 505 5.25 -18.20 -8.21
N ALA A 506 4.68 -18.43 -9.40
CA ALA A 506 4.42 -19.78 -9.90
C ALA A 506 5.71 -20.64 -10.09
N ASP A 507 6.85 -19.98 -10.30
CA ASP A 507 8.14 -20.61 -10.57
C ASP A 507 9.12 -20.44 -9.38
N ALA A 508 8.66 -19.80 -8.31
CA ALA A 508 9.51 -19.41 -7.19
C ALA A 508 9.66 -20.52 -6.14
N VAL A 509 10.86 -20.66 -5.61
CA VAL A 509 11.09 -21.42 -4.39
C VAL A 509 10.83 -20.55 -3.16
N PRO A 510 10.34 -21.12 -2.04
CA PRO A 510 10.17 -20.39 -0.79
C PRO A 510 11.49 -19.82 -0.27
N LEU A 511 11.39 -18.68 0.42
CA LEU A 511 12.49 -18.14 1.23
C LEU A 511 12.48 -18.84 2.60
N GLU A 512 13.58 -19.49 2.97
CA GLU A 512 13.67 -20.14 4.27
C GLU A 512 14.34 -19.22 5.29
N LEU A 513 13.67 -19.05 6.43
CA LEU A 513 14.18 -18.42 7.65
C LEU A 513 14.22 -19.47 8.76
N TYR A 514 15.24 -19.40 9.61
CA TYR A 514 15.36 -20.30 10.75
C TYR A 514 14.73 -19.70 12.00
N HIS A 515 14.01 -20.52 12.75
CA HIS A 515 13.33 -20.08 13.95
C HIS A 515 14.31 -19.40 14.92
N ASN A 516 13.96 -18.20 15.32
CA ASN A 516 14.75 -17.32 16.17
C ASN A 516 16.01 -16.70 15.54
N GLU A 517 16.31 -16.88 14.26
CA GLU A 517 17.32 -16.05 13.61
C GLU A 517 16.83 -14.61 13.42
N ARG A 518 17.75 -13.68 13.30
CA ARG A 518 17.47 -12.32 12.80
C ARG A 518 18.15 -12.13 11.46
N VAL A 519 17.37 -11.79 10.44
CA VAL A 519 17.83 -11.65 9.05
C VAL A 519 17.69 -10.21 8.60
N ARG A 520 18.66 -9.68 7.86
CA ARG A 520 18.50 -8.46 7.09
C ARG A 520 17.89 -8.81 5.74
N ILE A 521 16.78 -8.17 5.39
CA ILE A 521 16.22 -8.20 4.04
C ILE A 521 16.48 -6.85 3.39
N THR A 522 17.16 -6.87 2.25
CA THR A 522 17.45 -5.69 1.45
C THR A 522 16.63 -5.75 0.17
N LEU A 523 15.84 -4.73 -0.06
CA LEU A 523 15.04 -4.57 -1.27
C LEU A 523 15.70 -3.58 -2.21
N VAL A 524 15.74 -3.93 -3.49
CA VAL A 524 16.18 -3.05 -4.59
C VAL A 524 15.04 -2.95 -5.58
N ASN A 525 14.53 -1.75 -5.81
CA ASN A 525 13.43 -1.56 -6.76
C ASN A 525 13.97 -1.30 -8.17
N ASP A 526 13.95 -2.32 -8.99
CA ASP A 526 14.33 -2.32 -10.41
C ASP A 526 13.16 -1.97 -11.34
N THR A 527 12.16 -1.28 -10.83
CA THR A 527 11.00 -0.87 -11.62
C THR A 527 10.77 0.63 -11.51
N MET A 528 9.93 1.15 -12.39
CA MET A 528 9.53 2.56 -12.34
C MET A 528 8.35 2.84 -11.41
N MET A 529 7.78 1.81 -10.78
CA MET A 529 6.65 1.95 -9.87
C MET A 529 7.07 1.80 -8.42
N THR A 530 6.35 2.47 -7.53
CA THR A 530 6.51 2.29 -6.08
C THR A 530 5.79 1.03 -5.63
N HIS A 531 6.46 0.20 -4.81
CA HIS A 531 5.90 -1.06 -4.32
C HIS A 531 5.80 -1.05 -2.79
N PRO A 532 4.60 -1.22 -2.20
CA PRO A 532 4.42 -1.51 -0.79
C PRO A 532 4.61 -3.01 -0.56
N ILE A 533 5.67 -3.39 0.13
CA ILE A 533 6.03 -4.78 0.39
C ILE A 533 5.62 -5.18 1.80
N HIS A 534 4.83 -6.23 1.91
CA HIS A 534 4.28 -6.74 3.16
C HIS A 534 4.74 -8.17 3.43
N LEU A 535 5.21 -8.41 4.65
CA LEU A 535 5.55 -9.72 5.18
C LEU A 535 4.55 -10.08 6.28
N HIS A 536 3.83 -11.20 6.10
CA HIS A 536 2.87 -11.69 7.07
C HIS A 536 3.54 -12.25 8.33
N GLY A 537 2.86 -12.12 9.46
CA GLY A 537 3.17 -12.78 10.73
C GLY A 537 4.47 -12.35 11.43
N LEU A 538 5.27 -11.50 10.79
CA LEU A 538 6.56 -11.03 11.28
C LEU A 538 6.69 -9.52 11.14
N TRP A 539 7.45 -8.88 12.02
CA TRP A 539 7.76 -7.45 11.92
C TRP A 539 8.95 -7.19 11.01
N SER A 540 8.88 -6.07 10.29
CA SER A 540 9.97 -5.47 9.54
C SER A 540 10.51 -4.25 10.29
N ASP A 541 11.68 -4.35 10.90
CA ASP A 541 12.36 -3.24 11.57
C ASP A 541 13.21 -2.49 10.54
N LEU A 542 12.63 -1.46 9.88
CA LEU A 542 13.28 -0.69 8.82
C LEU A 542 14.47 0.10 9.37
N GLU A 543 15.62 -0.03 8.73
CA GLU A 543 16.84 0.72 9.06
C GLU A 543 16.74 2.14 8.47
N VAL A 544 16.39 3.13 9.30
CA VAL A 544 16.15 4.53 8.85
C VAL A 544 17.37 5.45 8.97
N GLY A 545 18.56 4.88 9.15
CA GLY A 545 19.82 5.61 9.31
C GLY A 545 20.17 5.90 10.78
N ASP A 546 21.42 6.26 11.05
CA ASP A 546 21.95 6.61 12.39
C ASP A 546 21.69 5.52 13.46
N GLY A 547 21.60 4.26 13.06
CA GLY A 547 21.28 3.14 13.97
C GLY A 547 19.83 3.11 14.49
N LYS A 548 18.96 3.96 13.94
CA LYS A 548 17.53 4.00 14.28
C LYS A 548 16.76 2.95 13.49
N LEU A 549 15.72 2.43 14.11
CA LEU A 549 14.81 1.46 13.51
C LEU A 549 13.37 1.98 13.55
N LEU A 550 12.64 1.74 12.48
CA LEU A 550 11.21 1.98 12.38
C LEU A 550 10.50 0.64 12.18
N ARG A 551 9.74 0.19 13.17
CA ARG A 551 8.96 -1.04 13.08
C ARG A 551 7.73 -0.86 12.21
N LYS A 552 7.59 -1.74 11.21
CA LYS A 552 6.52 -1.69 10.22
C LYS A 552 6.02 -3.10 9.87
N HIS A 553 4.81 -3.19 9.35
CA HIS A 553 4.32 -4.40 8.68
C HIS A 553 4.32 -4.26 7.15
N THR A 554 4.34 -3.05 6.62
CA THR A 554 4.41 -2.77 5.18
C THR A 554 5.50 -1.75 4.90
N VAL A 555 6.41 -2.05 3.98
CA VAL A 555 7.55 -1.20 3.63
C VAL A 555 7.41 -0.73 2.18
N THR A 556 7.25 0.57 1.99
CA THR A 556 7.12 1.17 0.66
C THR A 556 8.50 1.45 0.06
N VAL A 557 8.75 0.91 -1.15
CA VAL A 557 10.02 1.02 -1.88
C VAL A 557 9.82 1.82 -3.16
N LYS A 558 10.45 2.99 -3.26
CA LYS A 558 10.35 3.89 -4.43
C LYS A 558 11.15 3.35 -5.62
N PRO A 559 10.88 3.81 -6.86
CA PRO A 559 11.70 3.48 -8.02
C PRO A 559 13.18 3.79 -7.78
N GLY A 560 14.09 2.86 -8.13
CA GLY A 560 15.52 3.03 -7.94
C GLY A 560 15.99 3.06 -6.47
N GLU A 561 15.10 2.83 -5.51
CA GLU A 561 15.44 2.80 -4.09
C GLU A 561 16.02 1.45 -3.68
N LYS A 562 17.05 1.52 -2.83
CA LYS A 562 17.58 0.41 -2.06
C LYS A 562 17.38 0.70 -0.58
N LEU A 563 16.69 -0.17 0.12
CA LEU A 563 16.47 -0.06 1.56
C LEU A 563 16.61 -1.42 2.24
N SER A 564 16.86 -1.41 3.54
CA SER A 564 17.03 -2.65 4.32
C SER A 564 16.20 -2.61 5.59
N TYR A 565 15.70 -3.77 5.99
CA TYR A 565 15.04 -3.96 7.26
C TYR A 565 15.42 -5.30 7.90
N LEU A 566 15.25 -5.38 9.20
CA LEU A 566 15.59 -6.55 10.00
C LEU A 566 14.32 -7.31 10.37
N VAL A 567 14.35 -8.62 10.18
CA VAL A 567 13.24 -9.51 10.51
C VAL A 567 13.69 -10.50 11.56
N ARG A 568 12.95 -10.59 12.67
CA ARG A 568 13.07 -11.66 13.63
C ARG A 568 12.12 -12.79 13.24
N ALA A 569 12.65 -13.96 12.91
CA ALA A 569 11.87 -15.15 12.55
C ALA A 569 11.36 -15.88 13.81
N ASP A 570 10.51 -15.23 14.62
CA ASP A 570 10.09 -15.70 15.94
C ASP A 570 8.83 -16.57 15.94
N THR A 571 8.22 -16.80 14.79
CA THR A 571 6.97 -17.56 14.66
C THR A 571 7.08 -18.55 13.50
N LEU A 572 7.06 -19.85 13.81
CA LEU A 572 7.06 -20.92 12.80
C LEU A 572 5.84 -20.81 11.88
N GLY A 573 6.01 -21.16 10.60
CA GLY A 573 4.90 -21.16 9.64
C GLY A 573 5.31 -20.91 8.21
N ARG A 574 4.28 -20.76 7.35
CA ARG A 574 4.39 -20.46 5.93
C ARG A 574 3.71 -19.13 5.67
N TRP A 575 4.48 -18.09 5.53
CA TRP A 575 4.00 -16.71 5.49
C TRP A 575 3.97 -16.17 4.09
N ALA A 576 2.95 -15.38 3.77
CA ALA A 576 2.91 -14.63 2.53
C ALA A 576 3.89 -13.44 2.62
N TYR A 577 4.58 -13.17 1.52
CA TYR A 577 5.45 -12.01 1.34
C TYR A 577 5.25 -11.46 -0.05
N HIS A 578 4.66 -10.27 -0.15
CA HIS A 578 4.19 -9.80 -1.44
C HIS A 578 4.12 -8.27 -1.55
N CYS A 579 4.07 -7.78 -2.79
CA CYS A 579 3.63 -6.41 -3.06
C CYS A 579 2.16 -6.27 -2.74
N HIS A 580 1.77 -5.23 -2.00
CA HIS A 580 0.38 -5.01 -1.61
C HIS A 580 -0.45 -4.27 -2.69
N LEU A 581 0.15 -3.90 -3.81
CA LEU A 581 -0.64 -3.56 -5.00
C LEU A 581 -1.29 -4.83 -5.53
N LEU A 582 -2.61 -4.92 -5.40
CA LEU A 582 -3.40 -6.15 -5.63
C LEU A 582 -3.11 -6.81 -6.99
N TYR A 583 -3.07 -5.99 -8.06
CA TYR A 583 -2.80 -6.54 -9.39
C TYR A 583 -1.33 -6.91 -9.61
N HIS A 584 -0.37 -6.30 -8.89
CA HIS A 584 1.03 -6.73 -8.92
C HIS A 584 1.21 -8.07 -8.21
N MET A 585 0.55 -8.24 -7.06
CA MET A 585 0.54 -9.50 -6.34
C MET A 585 0.01 -10.64 -7.22
N ASP A 586 -1.17 -10.45 -7.84
CA ASP A 586 -1.81 -11.45 -8.69
C ASP A 586 -1.02 -11.70 -10.00
N ALA A 587 -0.26 -10.70 -10.48
CA ALA A 587 0.61 -10.82 -11.64
C ALA A 587 1.96 -11.48 -11.33
N GLY A 588 2.25 -11.85 -10.06
CA GLY A 588 3.38 -12.69 -9.67
C GLY A 588 4.36 -12.12 -8.64
N MET A 589 4.18 -10.88 -8.14
CA MET A 589 5.05 -10.30 -7.10
C MET A 589 4.67 -10.82 -5.71
N PHE A 590 4.90 -12.10 -5.51
CA PHE A 590 4.57 -12.87 -4.32
C PHE A 590 5.68 -13.90 -4.04
N ARG A 591 5.94 -14.19 -2.76
CA ARG A 591 6.80 -15.25 -2.26
C ARG A 591 6.16 -15.94 -1.06
N GLU A 592 6.46 -17.21 -0.88
CA GLU A 592 6.30 -17.91 0.38
C GLU A 592 7.56 -17.73 1.22
N VAL A 593 7.42 -17.30 2.46
CA VAL A 593 8.48 -17.32 3.48
C VAL A 593 8.19 -18.46 4.44
N ARG A 594 9.14 -19.37 4.61
CA ARG A 594 9.04 -20.49 5.56
C ARG A 594 9.93 -20.23 6.76
N VAL A 595 9.34 -20.12 7.92
CA VAL A 595 10.08 -20.15 9.17
C VAL A 595 10.08 -21.59 9.67
N VAL A 596 11.27 -22.20 9.69
CA VAL A 596 11.49 -23.62 10.05
C VAL A 596 12.47 -23.74 11.21
N GLU A 597 12.45 -24.87 11.91
CA GLU A 597 13.47 -25.15 12.92
C GLU A 597 14.86 -25.25 12.27
N ALA A 598 15.87 -24.69 12.94
CA ALA A 598 17.25 -24.79 12.45
C ALA A 598 17.73 -26.26 12.39
N PRO A 599 18.53 -26.66 11.38
CA PRO A 599 19.09 -27.99 11.29
C PRO A 599 19.89 -28.36 12.57
N ALA A 600 19.67 -29.57 13.07
CA ALA A 600 20.29 -30.04 14.34
C ALA A 600 21.82 -30.16 14.29
N ASP A 601 22.43 -30.17 13.11
CA ASP A 601 23.87 -30.33 12.87
C ASP A 601 24.65 -29.02 12.73
N GLY A 602 24.01 -27.89 12.93
CA GLY A 602 24.65 -26.58 12.82
C GLY A 602 25.13 -26.24 11.39
N SER A 603 24.80 -27.05 10.38
CA SER A 603 25.08 -26.77 9.00
C SER A 603 24.09 -25.70 8.52
N HIS A 604 24.47 -24.45 8.66
CA HIS A 604 23.81 -23.35 7.93
C HIS A 604 24.11 -23.58 6.45
N ALA A 605 23.21 -24.25 5.75
CA ALA A 605 23.31 -24.38 4.31
C ALA A 605 23.27 -22.97 3.72
N HIS A 606 24.43 -22.50 3.29
CA HIS A 606 24.55 -21.34 2.41
C HIS A 606 23.90 -21.68 1.07
N HIS A 607 22.59 -21.78 1.02
CA HIS A 607 21.86 -21.69 -0.22
C HIS A 607 21.79 -20.20 -0.61
N GLY A 608 22.93 -19.72 -1.11
CA GLY A 608 22.89 -18.62 -2.07
C GLY A 608 21.89 -19.03 -3.14
N ALA A 609 20.96 -18.13 -3.48
CA ALA A 609 20.00 -18.29 -4.56
C ALA A 609 20.76 -18.35 -5.91
N HIS A 610 21.41 -19.48 -6.19
CA HIS A 610 21.94 -19.85 -7.49
C HIS A 610 21.32 -21.19 -7.83
N GLY A 611 20.27 -21.15 -8.66
CA GLY A 611 19.78 -22.34 -9.34
C GLY A 611 20.86 -22.83 -10.28
N GLU A 612 21.53 -23.91 -9.91
CA GLU A 612 22.17 -24.82 -10.84
C GLU A 612 21.53 -26.20 -10.63
N ASP A 613 21.20 -26.81 -11.79
CA ASP A 613 20.71 -28.17 -12.03
C ASP A 613 19.19 -28.43 -11.88
N ALA A 614 18.44 -28.14 -12.97
CA ALA A 614 17.62 -29.13 -13.74
C ALA A 614 17.08 -28.48 -15.01
#